data_fd01684abbe359a19b719e2b00d0e40b
#
_entry.id   fd01684abbe359a19b719e2b00d0e40b
#
_cell.length_a   1.000
_cell.length_b   1.000
_cell.length_c   1.000
_cell.angle_alpha   90.00
_cell.angle_beta   90.00
_cell.angle_gamma   90.00
#
_symmetry.space_group_name_H-M   'P 1'
#
loop_
_entity.id
_entity.type
_entity.pdbx_description
1 polymer ?
#
loop_
_entity_poly.entity_id
_entity_poly.type
_entity_poly.pdbx_seq_one_letter_code
_entity_poly.pdbx_strand_id
1 'polypeptide(L)'
;MNSNIEATKNKYSERYKNHEILSQDILNDEKEAGFFKQIRLRLKQVRKDLKMTQREFGETSGIDRRYVAKVECGSQNPSFKFLRSISIKHKISLDWLLYGVADKFVETTPESYGDELVIFKKLLDNASKDDIDVVIKMIKKILG
;
A
#
# COMPACT_ATOMS: atom_id res chain seq x y z
N MET A 1 -16.12 30.01 -25.19
CA MET A 1 -15.48 28.68 -25.21
C MET A 1 -14.05 28.69 -24.71
N ASN A 2 -13.29 29.76 -24.85
CA ASN A 2 -11.88 29.79 -24.40
C ASN A 2 -11.68 29.96 -22.88
N SER A 3 -12.66 30.53 -22.16
CA SER A 3 -12.55 30.76 -20.69
C SER A 3 -12.50 29.48 -19.85
N ASN A 4 -13.16 28.39 -20.28
CA ASN A 4 -13.15 27.13 -19.56
C ASN A 4 -11.84 26.34 -19.72
N ILE A 5 -11.17 26.51 -20.87
CA ILE A 5 -9.88 25.88 -21.16
C ILE A 5 -8.76 26.57 -20.39
N GLU A 6 -8.80 27.91 -20.29
CA GLU A 6 -7.84 28.69 -19.51
C GLU A 6 -7.98 28.46 -18.00
N ALA A 7 -9.21 28.39 -17.47
CA ALA A 7 -9.47 28.07 -16.06
C ALA A 7 -9.01 26.65 -15.72
N THR A 8 -9.20 25.70 -16.62
CA THR A 8 -8.75 24.31 -16.45
C THR A 8 -7.22 24.23 -16.51
N LYS A 9 -6.57 24.90 -17.45
CA LYS A 9 -5.10 24.98 -17.53
C LYS A 9 -4.49 25.62 -16.29
N ASN A 10 -5.12 26.68 -15.76
CA ASN A 10 -4.64 27.34 -14.55
C ASN A 10 -4.77 26.45 -13.31
N LYS A 11 -5.87 25.72 -13.17
CA LYS A 11 -6.09 24.77 -12.08
C LYS A 11 -5.07 23.61 -12.11
N TYR A 12 -4.70 23.13 -13.30
CA TYR A 12 -3.68 22.11 -13.44
C TYR A 12 -2.28 22.68 -13.20
N SER A 13 -1.97 23.89 -13.67
CA SER A 13 -0.66 24.50 -13.47
C SER A 13 -0.38 24.82 -12.00
N GLU A 14 -1.38 25.22 -11.21
CA GLU A 14 -1.23 25.40 -9.77
C GLU A 14 -1.00 24.05 -9.05
N ARG A 15 -1.68 23.00 -9.50
CA ARG A 15 -1.49 21.64 -8.96
C ARG A 15 -0.09 21.12 -9.24
N TYR A 16 0.46 21.39 -10.42
CA TYR A 16 1.82 21.01 -10.79
C TYR A 16 2.87 21.88 -10.12
N LYS A 17 2.62 23.18 -9.91
CA LYS A 17 3.50 24.05 -9.12
C LYS A 17 3.63 23.56 -7.68
N ASN A 18 2.52 23.16 -7.05
CA ASN A 18 2.55 22.57 -5.72
C ASN A 18 3.28 21.21 -5.71
N HIS A 19 3.21 20.44 -6.79
CA HIS A 19 3.94 19.19 -6.93
C HIS A 19 5.44 19.43 -7.15
N GLU A 20 5.83 20.46 -7.88
CA GLU A 20 7.23 20.87 -8.03
C GLU A 20 7.83 21.37 -6.71
N ILE A 21 7.08 22.15 -5.94
CA ILE A 21 7.48 22.60 -4.60
C ILE A 21 7.64 21.40 -3.67
N LEU A 22 6.71 20.45 -3.70
CA LEU A 22 6.80 19.19 -2.94
C LEU A 22 7.99 18.33 -3.41
N SER A 23 8.31 18.33 -4.71
CA SER A 23 9.45 17.61 -5.27
C SER A 23 10.78 18.22 -4.83
N GLN A 24 10.88 19.53 -4.79
CA GLN A 24 12.08 20.24 -4.29
C GLN A 24 12.27 20.04 -2.78
N ASP A 25 11.18 20.01 -2.02
CA ASP A 25 11.21 19.70 -0.60
C ASP A 25 11.59 18.24 -0.30
N ILE A 26 11.25 17.30 -1.18
CA ILE A 26 11.62 15.89 -1.09
C ILE A 26 13.11 15.67 -1.44
N LEU A 27 13.65 16.47 -2.35
CA LEU A 27 15.06 16.42 -2.78
C LEU A 27 16.03 17.06 -1.79
N ASN A 28 15.53 17.62 -0.68
CA ASN A 28 16.40 18.12 0.38
C ASN A 28 16.94 16.94 1.19
N ASP A 29 18.26 16.73 1.15
CA ASP A 29 18.95 15.58 1.76
C ASP A 29 18.57 15.32 3.22
N GLU A 30 18.34 16.35 4.01
CA GLU A 30 17.94 16.23 5.41
C GLU A 30 16.51 15.72 5.57
N LYS A 31 15.60 16.15 4.70
CA LYS A 31 14.20 15.70 4.70
C LYS A 31 14.10 14.28 4.17
N GLU A 32 14.88 13.94 3.16
CA GLU A 32 14.96 12.58 2.62
C GLU A 32 15.51 11.60 3.66
N ALA A 33 16.58 11.97 4.35
CA ALA A 33 17.14 11.17 5.44
C ALA A 33 16.12 10.96 6.58
N GLY A 34 15.34 11.98 6.91
CA GLY A 34 14.23 11.91 7.87
C GLY A 34 13.11 10.98 7.42
N PHE A 35 12.74 11.04 6.14
CA PHE A 35 11.72 10.19 5.53
C PHE A 35 12.11 8.70 5.60
N PHE A 36 13.30 8.34 5.15
CA PHE A 36 13.79 6.97 5.23
C PHE A 36 13.98 6.48 6.66
N LYS A 37 14.37 7.36 7.59
CA LYS A 37 14.43 7.02 9.01
C LYS A 37 13.07 6.58 9.55
N GLN A 38 12.00 7.27 9.19
CA GLN A 38 10.64 6.90 9.61
C GLN A 38 10.20 5.56 9.01
N ILE A 39 10.51 5.30 7.75
CA ILE A 39 10.22 4.01 7.11
C ILE A 39 10.96 2.87 7.83
N ARG A 40 12.25 3.04 8.13
CA ARG A 40 13.05 2.03 8.85
C ARG A 40 12.47 1.71 10.24
N LEU A 41 12.05 2.72 10.97
CA LEU A 41 11.43 2.54 12.29
C LEU A 41 10.13 1.74 12.18
N ARG A 42 9.29 2.03 11.17
CA ARG A 42 8.06 1.28 10.93
C ARG A 42 8.33 -0.16 10.50
N LEU A 43 9.29 -0.40 9.61
CA LEU A 43 9.70 -1.76 9.22
C LEU A 43 10.17 -2.58 10.42
N LYS A 44 11.02 -2.00 11.27
CA LYS A 44 11.50 -2.63 12.50
C LYS A 44 10.35 -2.90 13.48
N GLN A 45 9.38 -1.98 13.56
CA GLN A 45 8.18 -2.16 14.37
C GLN A 45 7.33 -3.33 13.87
N VAL A 46 7.06 -3.41 12.55
CA VAL A 46 6.35 -4.54 11.93
C VAL A 46 7.01 -5.86 12.28
N ARG A 47 8.33 -5.95 12.08
CA ARG A 47 9.07 -7.17 12.39
C ARG A 47 8.92 -7.60 13.85
N LYS A 48 9.02 -6.65 14.78
CA LYS A 48 8.87 -6.90 16.21
C LYS A 48 7.45 -7.32 16.58
N ASP A 49 6.45 -6.68 16.01
CA ASP A 49 5.04 -7.00 16.26
C ASP A 49 4.70 -8.41 15.76
N LEU A 50 5.31 -8.82 14.65
CA LEU A 50 5.24 -10.19 14.12
C LEU A 50 6.11 -11.20 14.90
N LYS A 51 6.87 -10.72 15.92
CA LYS A 51 7.80 -11.53 16.72
C LYS A 51 8.85 -12.27 15.89
N MET A 52 9.26 -11.68 14.78
CA MET A 52 10.23 -12.24 13.85
C MET A 52 11.66 -11.75 14.12
N THR A 53 12.63 -12.63 13.94
CA THR A 53 14.03 -12.26 13.79
C THR A 53 14.27 -11.57 12.44
N GLN A 54 15.38 -10.86 12.27
CA GLN A 54 15.75 -10.28 10.97
C GLN A 54 15.88 -11.34 9.86
N ARG A 55 16.30 -12.56 10.23
CA ARG A 55 16.39 -13.69 9.31
C ARG A 55 15.00 -14.12 8.83
N GLU A 56 14.09 -14.41 9.74
CA GLU A 56 12.74 -14.84 9.43
C GLU A 56 11.99 -13.78 8.61
N PHE A 57 12.14 -12.52 8.99
CA PHE A 57 11.53 -11.40 8.26
C PHE A 57 12.05 -11.27 6.83
N GLY A 58 13.36 -11.48 6.62
CA GLY A 58 13.96 -11.53 5.30
C GLY A 58 13.49 -12.74 4.50
N GLU A 59 13.54 -13.94 5.08
CA GLU A 59 13.15 -15.19 4.42
C GLU A 59 11.69 -15.18 3.96
N THR A 60 10.76 -14.68 4.79
CA THR A 60 9.34 -14.56 4.41
C THR A 60 9.12 -13.60 3.24
N SER A 61 10.02 -12.68 3.01
CA SER A 61 9.94 -11.67 1.93
C SER A 61 10.88 -11.98 0.76
N GLY A 62 11.57 -13.13 0.78
CA GLY A 62 12.55 -13.50 -0.24
C GLY A 62 13.79 -12.59 -0.24
N ILE A 63 14.17 -12.03 0.90
CA ILE A 63 15.24 -11.05 1.08
C ILE A 63 16.28 -11.60 2.07
N ASP A 64 17.56 -11.38 1.77
CA ASP A 64 18.66 -11.80 2.64
C ASP A 64 18.63 -11.05 3.99
N ARG A 65 18.97 -11.76 5.08
CA ARG A 65 19.09 -11.18 6.42
C ARG A 65 20.00 -9.96 6.47
N ARG A 66 21.12 -9.98 5.73
CA ARG A 66 22.08 -8.88 5.71
C ARG A 66 21.46 -7.59 5.17
N TYR A 67 20.58 -7.72 4.18
CA TYR A 67 19.84 -6.58 3.64
C TYR A 67 18.89 -5.99 4.69
N VAL A 68 18.12 -6.84 5.40
CA VAL A 68 17.24 -6.40 6.49
C VAL A 68 18.04 -5.66 7.57
N ALA A 69 19.19 -6.21 7.98
CA ALA A 69 20.06 -5.59 8.97
C ALA A 69 20.58 -4.22 8.50
N LYS A 70 21.02 -4.09 7.25
CA LYS A 70 21.47 -2.83 6.67
C LYS A 70 20.37 -1.78 6.59
N VAL A 71 19.16 -2.18 6.23
CA VAL A 71 18.00 -1.28 6.23
C VAL A 71 17.68 -0.83 7.65
N GLU A 72 17.60 -1.72 8.60
CA GLU A 72 17.24 -1.38 9.99
C GLU A 72 18.29 -0.51 10.70
N CYS A 73 19.59 -0.71 10.41
CA CYS A 73 20.64 0.14 10.96
C CYS A 73 20.82 1.47 10.22
N GLY A 74 20.22 1.62 9.05
CA GLY A 74 20.26 2.85 8.26
C GLY A 74 21.42 2.97 7.31
N SER A 75 22.26 1.92 7.14
CA SER A 75 23.34 1.91 6.16
C SER A 75 22.86 1.73 4.70
N GLN A 76 21.59 1.35 4.53
CA GLN A 76 20.95 1.20 3.23
C GLN A 76 19.48 1.60 3.31
N ASN A 77 19.00 2.37 2.33
CA ASN A 77 17.59 2.68 2.20
C ASN A 77 16.81 1.46 1.69
N PRO A 78 15.56 1.25 2.17
CA PRO A 78 14.74 0.16 1.70
C PRO A 78 14.37 0.37 0.22
N SER A 79 14.51 -0.67 -0.60
CA SER A 79 14.06 -0.65 -1.99
C SER A 79 12.53 -0.77 -2.06
N PHE A 80 11.96 -0.25 -3.13
CA PHE A 80 10.51 -0.42 -3.39
C PHE A 80 10.12 -1.89 -3.46
N LYS A 81 10.94 -2.74 -4.07
CA LYS A 81 10.73 -4.19 -4.13
C LYS A 81 10.60 -4.79 -2.72
N PHE A 82 11.45 -4.38 -1.78
CA PHE A 82 11.40 -4.85 -0.40
C PHE A 82 10.13 -4.38 0.30
N LEU A 83 9.80 -3.08 0.21
CA LEU A 83 8.58 -2.53 0.81
C LEU A 83 7.31 -3.21 0.27
N ARG A 84 7.24 -3.41 -1.05
CA ARG A 84 6.14 -4.12 -1.70
C ARG A 84 6.04 -5.56 -1.23
N SER A 85 7.15 -6.26 -1.11
CA SER A 85 7.20 -7.64 -0.64
C SER A 85 6.68 -7.78 0.80
N ILE A 86 7.09 -6.89 1.70
CA ILE A 86 6.59 -6.83 3.09
C ILE A 86 5.09 -6.51 3.11
N SER A 87 4.65 -5.55 2.33
CA SER A 87 3.24 -5.16 2.24
C SER A 87 2.36 -6.34 1.84
N ILE A 88 2.72 -7.05 0.78
CA ILE A 88 1.96 -8.20 0.27
C ILE A 88 2.00 -9.37 1.26
N LYS A 89 3.19 -9.73 1.72
CA LYS A 89 3.40 -10.94 2.52
C LYS A 89 2.75 -10.86 3.89
N HIS A 90 2.84 -9.70 4.53
CA HIS A 90 2.36 -9.50 5.89
C HIS A 90 1.07 -8.68 5.96
N LYS A 91 0.46 -8.37 4.82
CA LYS A 91 -0.77 -7.56 4.72
C LYS A 91 -0.63 -6.21 5.43
N ILE A 92 0.52 -5.57 5.24
CA ILE A 92 0.82 -4.24 5.78
C ILE A 92 0.52 -3.18 4.74
N SER A 93 -0.18 -2.12 5.13
CA SER A 93 -0.44 -0.99 4.24
C SER A 93 0.87 -0.32 3.79
N LEU A 94 1.03 -0.16 2.49
CA LEU A 94 2.16 0.57 1.92
C LEU A 94 2.11 2.05 2.29
N ASP A 95 0.93 2.66 2.33
CA ASP A 95 0.72 4.04 2.78
C ASP A 95 1.14 4.23 4.24
N TRP A 96 0.83 3.24 5.09
CA TRP A 96 1.29 3.27 6.47
C TRP A 96 2.81 3.12 6.57
N LEU A 97 3.42 2.23 5.80
CA LEU A 97 4.88 2.07 5.78
C LEU A 97 5.59 3.35 5.36
N LEU A 98 5.10 4.01 4.30
CA LEU A 98 5.71 5.20 3.73
C LEU A 98 5.44 6.46 4.56
N TYR A 99 4.19 6.69 4.94
CA TYR A 99 3.75 7.97 5.49
C TYR A 99 3.23 7.89 6.93
N GLY A 100 3.03 6.67 7.46
CA GLY A 100 2.43 6.49 8.79
C GLY A 100 0.95 6.84 8.87
N VAL A 101 0.29 6.97 7.74
CA VAL A 101 -1.15 7.23 7.61
C VAL A 101 -1.89 5.96 7.24
N ALA A 102 -3.23 5.97 7.37
CA ALA A 102 -4.10 4.81 7.19
C ALA A 102 -3.88 3.70 8.24
N ASP A 103 -4.68 2.66 8.16
CA ASP A 103 -4.55 1.50 9.02
C ASP A 103 -3.29 0.69 8.66
N LYS A 104 -2.59 0.22 9.68
CA LYS A 104 -1.35 -0.55 9.51
C LYS A 104 -1.59 -1.85 8.74
N PHE A 105 -2.64 -2.56 9.09
CA PHE A 105 -3.00 -3.81 8.45
C PHE A 105 -4.09 -3.59 7.42
N VAL A 106 -3.96 -4.22 6.27
CA VAL A 106 -4.98 -4.28 5.25
C VAL A 106 -5.61 -5.67 5.22
N GLU A 107 -6.92 -5.72 5.18
CA GLU A 107 -7.64 -7.00 5.06
C GLU A 107 -7.45 -7.63 3.68
N THR A 108 -7.20 -6.79 2.68
CA THR A 108 -7.00 -7.22 1.30
C THR A 108 -5.56 -7.03 0.86
N THR A 109 -4.98 -8.02 0.18
CA THR A 109 -3.66 -7.89 -0.45
C THR A 109 -3.75 -7.05 -1.72
N PRO A 110 -2.64 -6.43 -2.20
CA PRO A 110 -2.63 -5.77 -3.50
C PRO A 110 -3.10 -6.65 -4.66
N GLU A 111 -2.95 -7.96 -4.53
CA GLU A 111 -3.43 -8.96 -5.50
C GLU A 111 -4.96 -9.07 -5.50
N SER A 112 -5.61 -8.66 -4.42
CA SER A 112 -7.08 -8.63 -4.30
C SER A 112 -7.69 -7.28 -4.69
N TYR A 113 -6.87 -6.27 -5.02
CA TYR A 113 -7.37 -5.02 -5.59
C TYR A 113 -7.95 -5.29 -6.98
N GLY A 114 -9.27 -5.21 -7.06
CA GLY A 114 -10.02 -5.56 -8.27
C GLY A 114 -10.58 -6.98 -8.27
N ASP A 115 -10.40 -7.73 -7.20
CA ASP A 115 -11.05 -9.03 -7.05
C ASP A 115 -12.50 -8.83 -6.58
N GLU A 116 -13.37 -8.63 -7.56
CA GLU A 116 -14.80 -8.50 -7.37
C GLU A 116 -15.40 -9.72 -6.63
N LEU A 117 -14.73 -10.88 -6.73
CA LEU A 117 -15.15 -12.10 -6.06
C LEU A 117 -15.01 -12.01 -4.53
N VAL A 118 -13.99 -11.30 -4.02
CA VAL A 118 -13.83 -11.12 -2.56
C VAL A 118 -14.93 -10.22 -2.02
N ILE A 119 -15.24 -9.14 -2.73
CA ILE A 119 -16.36 -8.24 -2.37
C ILE A 119 -17.68 -9.02 -2.42
N PHE A 120 -17.88 -9.80 -3.48
CA PHE A 120 -19.06 -10.63 -3.67
C PHE A 120 -19.19 -11.70 -2.57
N LYS A 121 -18.08 -12.34 -2.21
CA LYS A 121 -18.06 -13.30 -1.08
C LYS A 121 -18.44 -12.64 0.24
N LYS A 122 -17.90 -11.48 0.59
CA LYS A 122 -18.29 -10.73 1.79
C LYS A 122 -19.77 -10.37 1.80
N LEU A 123 -20.33 -9.99 0.66
CA LEU A 123 -21.76 -9.72 0.52
C LEU A 123 -22.59 -10.98 0.73
N LEU A 124 -22.17 -12.12 0.20
CA LEU A 124 -22.84 -13.41 0.38
C LEU A 124 -22.77 -13.93 1.81
N ASP A 125 -21.63 -13.75 2.50
CA ASP A 125 -21.46 -14.16 3.91
C ASP A 125 -22.42 -13.43 4.86
N ASN A 126 -22.84 -12.22 4.49
CA ASN A 126 -23.80 -11.41 5.24
C ASN A 126 -25.24 -11.49 4.69
N ALA A 127 -25.47 -12.19 3.61
CA ALA A 127 -26.78 -12.29 2.96
C ALA A 127 -27.63 -13.41 3.57
N SER A 128 -28.94 -13.23 3.56
CA SER A 128 -29.85 -14.30 3.94
C SER A 128 -29.85 -15.43 2.90
N LYS A 129 -30.31 -16.62 3.29
CA LYS A 129 -30.42 -17.76 2.38
C LYS A 129 -31.31 -17.44 1.18
N ASP A 130 -32.38 -16.70 1.41
CA ASP A 130 -33.35 -16.30 0.37
C ASP A 130 -32.70 -15.33 -0.64
N ASP A 131 -31.88 -14.40 -0.15
CA ASP A 131 -31.12 -13.47 -1.01
C ASP A 131 -30.09 -14.21 -1.88
N ILE A 132 -29.42 -15.22 -1.32
CA ILE A 132 -28.48 -16.08 -2.04
C ILE A 132 -29.19 -16.85 -3.14
N ASP A 133 -30.35 -17.42 -2.89
CA ASP A 133 -31.14 -18.15 -3.87
C ASP A 133 -31.61 -17.25 -5.03
N VAL A 134 -31.97 -16.00 -4.73
CA VAL A 134 -32.30 -15.00 -5.77
C VAL A 134 -31.10 -14.70 -6.64
N VAL A 135 -29.93 -14.47 -6.07
CA VAL A 135 -28.67 -14.19 -6.80
C VAL A 135 -28.28 -15.38 -7.67
N ILE A 136 -28.38 -16.61 -7.16
CA ILE A 136 -28.10 -17.84 -7.92
C ILE A 136 -29.04 -17.97 -9.13
N LYS A 137 -30.32 -17.69 -8.96
CA LYS A 137 -31.31 -17.70 -10.04
C LYS A 137 -30.99 -16.65 -11.11
N MET A 138 -30.58 -15.44 -10.68
CA MET A 138 -30.17 -14.37 -11.60
C MET A 138 -28.94 -14.78 -12.41
N ILE A 139 -27.91 -15.32 -11.77
CA ILE A 139 -26.67 -15.79 -12.44
C ILE A 139 -27.00 -16.91 -13.43
N LYS A 140 -27.80 -17.90 -13.04
CA LYS A 140 -28.22 -18.98 -13.93
C LYS A 140 -28.98 -18.46 -15.16
N LYS A 141 -29.79 -17.42 -14.99
CA LYS A 141 -30.51 -16.79 -16.11
C LYS A 141 -29.58 -16.04 -17.08
N ILE A 142 -28.52 -15.43 -16.56
CA ILE A 142 -27.53 -14.67 -17.36
C ILE A 142 -26.61 -15.64 -18.13
N LEU A 143 -26.18 -16.71 -17.46
CA LEU A 143 -25.27 -17.70 -18.06
C LEU A 143 -25.99 -18.74 -18.92
N GLY A 144 -27.29 -18.78 -18.85
CA GLY A 144 -28.24 -19.52 -19.68
C GLY A 144 -28.00 -20.77 -20.12
#